data_cb3c7a95c788279bb79b2b6460e9a7fb
#
_entry.id   cb3c7a95c788279bb79b2b6460e9a7fb
#
_cell.length_a   1.000
_cell.length_b   1.000
_cell.length_c   1.000
_cell.angle_alpha   90.00
_cell.angle_beta   90.00
_cell.angle_gamma   90.00
#
_symmetry.space_group_name_H-M   'P 1'
#
loop_
_entity.id
_entity.type
_entity.pdbx_description
1 polymer ?
#
loop_
_entity_poly.entity_id
_entity_poly.type
_entity_poly.pdbx_seq_one_letter_code
_entity_poly.pdbx_strand_id
1 'polypeptide(L)'
;MLKRFASYYKPHRRLFYIDMFCALIISACNMFYPIIAKDIINVYVPERDMRRLVLWCCVLLGIYLLKAVMKFIVDYWGHIVGVRIQADMRREMFDHLEKLPISFFDENKSGVLMSRMTNDLQEISELAHHGPEDIFLSVVMLIGAVAWLSTICPPLALILLIMLPCTVFITTRARLGLNRASQETRVKMGEINANVGTAISGVRVSRAYTGEDHELKLFDVLNRQLTGIRSKYYRAMAWFFTEAELLMDLTYLAILFFGGLFFFKGSINAGEYTAFLLMVSNFFNPVRKMVNMFEQLQAGTTGFKRFTEIMDEPPEEDAPDAIDAGRLVGDIAFEDVSFRYKNSDAKGAEKVIKHLNLRIPAGETVALVGPSGGGKTTLCNLIPRFYDPEEGRITIDGTDIRDFTRVSLRRNVGIVAQDVFLFDGSIADNIRYGNLDATEEEVIEAAKKARIHDYVMTLEEGYDTQVGERGVKLSGGQKQRISIARVFLKDPGILILDEATSALDNQTEMEIQQELFELAKGRTCIIVAHRLSTIKSANEIVVLTPSGIAERGSHKELMALGGIYANLYNYQIIDL
;
A
#
# COMPACT_ATOMS: atom_id res chain seq x y z
N MET A 1 19.31 1.42 5.68
CA MET A 1 18.58 1.30 4.42
C MET A 1 19.24 0.31 3.45
N LEU A 2 20.43 0.55 2.89
CA LEU A 2 21.10 -0.34 1.92
C LEU A 2 21.35 -1.77 2.47
N LYS A 3 21.78 -1.92 3.73
CA LYS A 3 21.98 -3.26 4.34
C LYS A 3 20.69 -4.06 4.43
N ARG A 4 19.57 -3.41 4.77
CA ARG A 4 18.24 -4.05 4.84
C ARG A 4 17.76 -4.43 3.44
N PHE A 5 17.93 -3.55 2.43
CA PHE A 5 17.63 -3.89 1.04
C PHE A 5 18.45 -5.08 0.54
N ALA A 6 19.76 -5.08 0.78
CA ALA A 6 20.64 -6.17 0.40
C ALA A 6 20.29 -7.52 1.09
N SER A 7 19.62 -7.50 2.25
CA SER A 7 19.22 -8.73 2.93
C SER A 7 18.18 -9.52 2.16
N TYR A 8 17.33 -8.88 1.35
CA TYR A 8 16.31 -9.54 0.53
C TYR A 8 16.88 -10.38 -0.62
N TYR A 9 18.15 -10.17 -1.00
CA TYR A 9 18.83 -11.04 -1.97
C TYR A 9 19.30 -12.37 -1.38
N LYS A 10 19.45 -12.48 -0.05
CA LYS A 10 20.00 -13.70 0.59
C LYS A 10 19.26 -14.97 0.23
N PRO A 11 17.89 -15.03 0.23
CA PRO A 11 17.15 -16.23 -0.16
C PRO A 11 17.35 -16.57 -1.64
N HIS A 12 17.57 -15.56 -2.50
CA HIS A 12 17.62 -15.67 -3.96
C HIS A 12 19.03 -15.59 -4.54
N ARG A 13 20.09 -15.64 -3.69
CA ARG A 13 21.49 -15.43 -4.07
C ARG A 13 21.98 -16.29 -5.24
N ARG A 14 21.50 -17.53 -5.35
CA ARG A 14 21.92 -18.44 -6.43
C ARG A 14 21.48 -17.90 -7.79
N LEU A 15 20.24 -17.49 -7.92
CA LEU A 15 19.70 -16.93 -9.16
C LEU A 15 20.38 -15.60 -9.50
N PHE A 16 20.59 -14.76 -8.51
CA PHE A 16 21.28 -13.47 -8.68
C PHE A 16 22.72 -13.64 -9.20
N TYR A 17 23.49 -14.61 -8.67
CA TYR A 17 24.85 -14.87 -9.17
C TYR A 17 24.86 -15.49 -10.57
N ILE A 18 23.90 -16.34 -10.91
CA ILE A 18 23.73 -16.87 -12.27
C ILE A 18 23.46 -15.73 -13.24
N ASP A 19 22.55 -14.83 -12.89
CA ASP A 19 22.19 -13.66 -13.66
C ASP A 19 23.42 -12.76 -13.92
N MET A 20 24.16 -12.38 -12.89
CA MET A 20 25.40 -11.60 -12.99
C MET A 20 26.48 -12.30 -13.82
N PHE A 21 26.62 -13.60 -13.72
CA PHE A 21 27.58 -14.37 -14.51
C PHE A 21 27.19 -14.41 -15.99
N CYS A 22 25.90 -14.63 -16.30
CA CYS A 22 25.41 -14.57 -17.67
C CYS A 22 25.57 -13.17 -18.27
N ALA A 23 25.30 -12.14 -17.49
CA ALA A 23 25.50 -10.74 -17.87
C ALA A 23 26.99 -10.46 -18.20
N LEU A 24 27.93 -10.99 -17.42
CA LEU A 24 29.37 -10.88 -17.72
C LEU A 24 29.72 -11.54 -19.06
N ILE A 25 29.18 -12.73 -19.34
CA ILE A 25 29.38 -13.43 -20.62
C ILE A 25 28.83 -12.57 -21.78
N ILE A 26 27.64 -11.99 -21.64
CA ILE A 26 27.05 -11.08 -22.66
C ILE A 26 28.00 -9.92 -22.94
N SER A 27 28.56 -9.30 -21.89
CA SER A 27 29.52 -8.19 -22.03
C SER A 27 30.77 -8.63 -22.80
N ALA A 28 31.34 -9.80 -22.47
CA ALA A 28 32.47 -10.37 -23.21
C ALA A 28 32.11 -10.62 -24.68
N CYS A 29 30.96 -11.25 -24.95
CA CYS A 29 30.48 -11.51 -26.32
C CYS A 29 30.37 -10.22 -27.16
N ASN A 30 29.92 -9.11 -26.57
CA ASN A 30 29.82 -7.83 -27.27
C ASN A 30 31.18 -7.24 -27.69
N MET A 31 32.26 -7.59 -26.99
CA MET A 31 33.63 -7.13 -27.34
C MET A 31 34.26 -7.93 -28.50
N PHE A 32 33.81 -9.19 -28.73
CA PHE A 32 34.43 -10.04 -29.74
C PHE A 32 34.16 -9.56 -31.18
N TYR A 33 32.98 -8.99 -31.46
CA TYR A 33 32.63 -8.55 -32.81
C TYR A 33 33.63 -7.52 -33.40
N PRO A 34 33.99 -6.42 -32.74
CA PRO A 34 34.98 -5.48 -33.24
C PRO A 34 36.38 -6.11 -33.38
N ILE A 35 36.76 -7.04 -32.51
CA ILE A 35 38.06 -7.74 -32.55
C ILE A 35 38.15 -8.61 -33.80
N ILE A 36 37.13 -9.46 -34.04
CA ILE A 36 37.09 -10.34 -35.20
C ILE A 36 37.01 -9.52 -36.51
N ALA A 37 36.21 -8.46 -36.52
CA ALA A 37 36.08 -7.58 -37.69
C ALA A 37 37.41 -6.93 -38.07
N LYS A 38 38.20 -6.50 -37.06
CA LYS A 38 39.58 -5.97 -37.28
C LYS A 38 40.44 -6.99 -38.01
N ASP A 39 40.49 -8.25 -37.54
CA ASP A 39 41.36 -9.27 -38.11
C ASP A 39 40.88 -9.73 -39.50
N ILE A 40 39.58 -9.77 -39.73
CA ILE A 40 39.02 -10.03 -41.07
C ILE A 40 39.51 -9.00 -42.07
N ILE A 41 39.43 -7.71 -41.75
CA ILE A 41 39.78 -6.60 -42.65
C ILE A 41 41.29 -6.52 -42.85
N ASN A 42 42.08 -6.71 -41.80
CA ASN A 42 43.54 -6.55 -41.87
C ASN A 42 44.29 -7.75 -42.42
N VAL A 43 43.76 -8.96 -42.23
CA VAL A 43 44.52 -10.18 -42.52
C VAL A 43 43.78 -11.06 -43.53
N TYR A 44 42.58 -11.52 -43.22
CA TYR A 44 41.95 -12.58 -44.02
C TYR A 44 41.46 -12.13 -45.40
N VAL A 45 40.97 -10.90 -45.51
CA VAL A 45 40.53 -10.34 -46.81
C VAL A 45 41.69 -10.00 -47.72
N PRO A 46 42.77 -9.32 -47.27
CA PRO A 46 43.97 -9.06 -48.10
C PRO A 46 44.66 -10.36 -48.53
N GLU A 47 44.82 -11.33 -47.64
CA GLU A 47 45.41 -12.64 -47.93
C GLU A 47 44.54 -13.55 -48.81
N ARG A 48 43.27 -13.17 -49.05
CA ARG A 48 42.24 -13.98 -49.75
C ARG A 48 42.04 -15.34 -49.09
N ASP A 49 42.26 -15.44 -47.77
CA ASP A 49 42.08 -16.70 -47.01
C ASP A 49 40.61 -16.92 -46.68
N MET A 50 39.92 -17.49 -47.69
CA MET A 50 38.50 -17.82 -47.57
C MET A 50 38.25 -18.83 -46.44
N ARG A 51 39.18 -19.75 -46.17
CA ARG A 51 39.00 -20.78 -45.11
C ARG A 51 38.98 -20.13 -43.72
N ARG A 52 39.90 -19.20 -43.41
CA ARG A 52 39.90 -18.47 -42.15
C ARG A 52 38.73 -17.53 -42.03
N LEU A 53 38.34 -16.86 -43.10
CA LEU A 53 37.15 -15.99 -43.12
C LEU A 53 35.89 -16.79 -42.70
N VAL A 54 35.61 -17.94 -43.35
CA VAL A 54 34.47 -18.80 -43.03
C VAL A 54 34.56 -19.30 -41.59
N LEU A 55 35.74 -19.74 -41.15
CA LEU A 55 35.94 -20.21 -39.77
C LEU A 55 35.55 -19.14 -38.75
N TRP A 56 36.07 -17.91 -38.90
CA TRP A 56 35.78 -16.84 -37.96
C TRP A 56 34.34 -16.33 -38.02
N CYS A 57 33.69 -16.40 -39.19
CA CYS A 57 32.26 -16.15 -39.31
C CYS A 57 31.43 -17.22 -38.57
N CYS A 58 31.81 -18.50 -38.64
CA CYS A 58 31.19 -19.56 -37.86
C CYS A 58 31.42 -19.40 -36.35
N VAL A 59 32.61 -19.01 -35.91
CA VAL A 59 32.91 -18.68 -34.51
C VAL A 59 32.03 -17.54 -34.02
N LEU A 60 31.89 -16.45 -34.82
CA LEU A 60 31.08 -15.32 -34.49
C LEU A 60 29.60 -15.73 -34.38
N LEU A 61 29.08 -16.59 -35.27
CA LEU A 61 27.75 -17.16 -35.17
C LEU A 61 27.56 -17.92 -33.85
N GLY A 62 28.56 -18.75 -33.48
CA GLY A 62 28.56 -19.47 -32.19
C GLY A 62 28.50 -18.50 -30.99
N ILE A 63 29.25 -17.41 -31.02
CA ILE A 63 29.24 -16.35 -29.99
C ILE A 63 27.85 -15.68 -29.94
N TYR A 64 27.20 -15.41 -31.06
CA TYR A 64 25.87 -14.81 -31.09
C TYR A 64 24.81 -15.75 -30.55
N LEU A 65 24.89 -17.05 -30.86
CA LEU A 65 23.99 -18.05 -30.29
C LEU A 65 24.16 -18.18 -28.76
N LEU A 66 25.42 -18.23 -28.30
CA LEU A 66 25.73 -18.21 -26.87
C LEU A 66 25.17 -16.95 -26.19
N LYS A 67 25.41 -15.77 -26.79
CA LYS A 67 24.88 -14.51 -26.31
C LYS A 67 23.34 -14.52 -26.23
N ALA A 68 22.66 -15.08 -27.24
CA ALA A 68 21.19 -15.18 -27.25
C ALA A 68 20.67 -16.05 -26.09
N VAL A 69 21.32 -17.19 -25.82
CA VAL A 69 20.98 -18.05 -24.69
C VAL A 69 21.22 -17.33 -23.35
N MET A 70 22.38 -16.69 -23.20
CA MET A 70 22.70 -15.94 -21.97
C MET A 70 21.72 -14.78 -21.76
N LYS A 71 21.36 -14.07 -22.85
CA LYS A 71 20.37 -12.98 -22.77
C LYS A 71 19.01 -13.48 -22.35
N PHE A 72 18.54 -14.61 -22.86
CA PHE A 72 17.30 -15.23 -22.42
C PHE A 72 17.33 -15.54 -20.91
N ILE A 73 18.46 -16.07 -20.41
CA ILE A 73 18.63 -16.36 -18.99
C ILE A 73 18.55 -15.07 -18.17
N VAL A 74 19.25 -14.01 -18.55
CA VAL A 74 19.26 -12.72 -17.85
C VAL A 74 17.85 -12.11 -17.86
N ASP A 75 17.24 -11.99 -19.05
CA ASP A 75 15.91 -11.38 -19.20
C ASP A 75 14.83 -12.17 -18.41
N TYR A 76 14.94 -13.47 -18.29
CA TYR A 76 13.98 -14.30 -17.56
C TYR A 76 14.30 -14.41 -16.07
N TRP A 77 15.51 -14.89 -15.71
CA TRP A 77 15.85 -15.19 -14.32
C TRP A 77 16.11 -13.94 -13.50
N GLY A 78 16.63 -12.86 -14.11
CA GLY A 78 16.81 -11.59 -13.46
C GLY A 78 15.47 -11.00 -13.01
N HIS A 79 14.45 -10.98 -13.90
CA HIS A 79 13.11 -10.54 -13.51
C HIS A 79 12.50 -11.45 -12.44
N ILE A 80 12.73 -12.76 -12.49
CA ILE A 80 12.25 -13.70 -11.44
C ILE A 80 12.86 -13.38 -10.08
N VAL A 81 14.11 -12.94 -10.00
CA VAL A 81 14.71 -12.47 -8.73
C VAL A 81 13.94 -11.27 -8.20
N GLY A 82 13.68 -10.26 -9.03
CA GLY A 82 12.90 -9.08 -8.66
C GLY A 82 11.49 -9.44 -8.16
N VAL A 83 10.77 -10.29 -8.90
CA VAL A 83 9.41 -10.74 -8.55
C VAL A 83 9.38 -11.51 -7.22
N ARG A 84 10.38 -12.36 -6.96
CA ARG A 84 10.49 -13.09 -5.68
C ARG A 84 10.77 -12.16 -4.51
N ILE A 85 11.68 -11.22 -4.67
CA ILE A 85 11.95 -10.19 -3.65
C ILE A 85 10.67 -9.39 -3.36
N GLN A 86 9.94 -8.99 -4.41
CA GLN A 86 8.66 -8.28 -4.27
C GLN A 86 7.62 -9.12 -3.51
N ALA A 87 7.53 -10.43 -3.80
CA ALA A 87 6.60 -11.33 -3.13
C ALA A 87 6.94 -11.48 -1.63
N ASP A 88 8.23 -11.65 -1.30
CA ASP A 88 8.69 -11.74 0.10
C ASP A 88 8.39 -10.43 0.86
N MET A 89 8.72 -9.28 0.28
CA MET A 89 8.44 -7.97 0.87
C MET A 89 6.93 -7.72 1.05
N ARG A 90 6.11 -8.12 0.07
CA ARG A 90 4.65 -7.98 0.14
C ARG A 90 4.08 -8.81 1.27
N ARG A 91 4.53 -10.04 1.41
CA ARG A 91 4.12 -10.93 2.50
C ARG A 91 4.53 -10.38 3.86
N GLU A 92 5.78 -9.94 4.01
CA GLU A 92 6.30 -9.35 5.25
C GLU A 92 5.53 -8.08 5.63
N MET A 93 5.25 -7.21 4.65
CA MET A 93 4.47 -5.99 4.87
C MET A 93 3.02 -6.29 5.26
N PHE A 94 2.37 -7.28 4.63
CA PHE A 94 1.02 -7.67 4.97
C PHE A 94 0.93 -8.26 6.39
N ASP A 95 1.84 -9.18 6.73
CA ASP A 95 1.94 -9.74 8.09
C ASP A 95 2.17 -8.65 9.15
N HIS A 96 2.97 -7.63 8.82
CA HIS A 96 3.23 -6.52 9.70
C HIS A 96 2.00 -5.60 9.85
N LEU A 97 1.32 -5.27 8.74
CA LEU A 97 0.09 -4.47 8.77
C LEU A 97 -0.99 -5.10 9.66
N GLU A 98 -1.17 -6.43 9.61
CA GLU A 98 -2.14 -7.12 10.47
C GLU A 98 -1.83 -7.01 11.99
N LYS A 99 -0.62 -6.61 12.34
CA LYS A 99 -0.15 -6.42 13.72
C LYS A 99 -0.08 -4.97 14.18
N LEU A 100 -0.33 -4.02 13.28
CA LEU A 100 -0.27 -2.59 13.62
C LEU A 100 -1.50 -2.14 14.41
N PRO A 101 -1.36 -1.13 15.29
CA PRO A 101 -2.47 -0.59 16.07
C PRO A 101 -3.51 0.09 15.18
N ILE A 102 -4.77 0.11 15.63
CA ILE A 102 -5.88 0.74 14.90
C ILE A 102 -5.61 2.23 14.64
N SER A 103 -4.94 2.91 15.56
CA SER A 103 -4.53 4.30 15.38
C SER A 103 -3.71 4.55 14.11
N PHE A 104 -2.90 3.56 13.66
CA PHE A 104 -2.18 3.65 12.40
C PHE A 104 -3.13 3.71 11.19
N PHE A 105 -4.21 2.92 11.22
CA PHE A 105 -5.20 2.91 10.14
C PHE A 105 -6.10 4.15 10.12
N ASP A 106 -6.32 4.78 11.28
CA ASP A 106 -7.01 6.08 11.36
C ASP A 106 -6.19 7.20 10.69
N GLU A 107 -4.85 7.12 10.76
CA GLU A 107 -3.94 8.10 10.16
C GLU A 107 -3.67 7.82 8.69
N ASN A 108 -3.76 6.57 8.25
CA ASN A 108 -3.36 6.15 6.92
C ASN A 108 -4.55 5.67 6.09
N LYS A 109 -4.83 6.36 5.00
CA LYS A 109 -5.90 5.94 4.08
C LYS A 109 -5.57 4.61 3.42
N SER A 110 -6.52 3.68 3.38
CA SER A 110 -6.37 2.35 2.77
C SER A 110 -5.83 2.39 1.34
N GLY A 111 -6.28 3.34 0.52
CA GLY A 111 -5.77 3.52 -0.86
C GLY A 111 -4.28 3.86 -0.93
N VAL A 112 -3.73 4.58 0.07
CA VAL A 112 -2.29 4.88 0.16
C VAL A 112 -1.52 3.60 0.50
N LEU A 113 -2.00 2.81 1.45
CA LEU A 113 -1.39 1.54 1.84
C LEU A 113 -1.41 0.54 0.67
N MET A 114 -2.53 0.43 -0.04
CA MET A 114 -2.62 -0.39 -1.26
C MET A 114 -1.60 0.04 -2.32
N SER A 115 -1.46 1.35 -2.57
CA SER A 115 -0.45 1.86 -3.52
C SER A 115 0.98 1.53 -3.09
N ARG A 116 1.28 1.54 -1.79
CA ARG A 116 2.59 1.13 -1.26
C ARG A 116 2.85 -0.37 -1.45
N MET A 117 1.82 -1.21 -1.27
CA MET A 117 1.92 -2.67 -1.47
C MET A 117 1.98 -3.10 -2.94
N THR A 118 1.54 -2.26 -3.87
CA THR A 118 1.52 -2.56 -5.31
C THR A 118 2.59 -1.77 -6.05
N ASN A 119 2.44 -0.46 -6.15
CA ASN A 119 3.29 0.37 -6.99
C ASN A 119 4.71 0.55 -6.42
N ASP A 120 4.82 0.89 -5.12
CA ASP A 120 6.15 1.10 -4.51
C ASP A 120 6.96 -0.22 -4.52
N LEU A 121 6.32 -1.37 -4.25
CA LEU A 121 7.00 -2.67 -4.33
C LEU A 121 7.37 -3.06 -5.77
N GLN A 122 6.62 -2.63 -6.78
CA GLN A 122 6.99 -2.82 -8.18
C GLN A 122 8.27 -2.02 -8.52
N GLU A 123 8.34 -0.75 -8.13
CA GLU A 123 9.53 0.09 -8.34
C GLU A 123 10.77 -0.48 -7.61
N ILE A 124 10.57 -1.07 -6.42
CA ILE A 124 11.63 -1.77 -5.69
C ILE A 124 12.08 -3.02 -6.45
N SER A 125 11.16 -3.80 -7.02
CA SER A 125 11.46 -4.99 -7.83
C SER A 125 12.30 -4.65 -9.07
N GLU A 126 11.90 -3.59 -9.79
CA GLU A 126 12.66 -3.09 -10.96
C GLU A 126 14.08 -2.66 -10.56
N LEU A 127 14.20 -1.93 -9.44
CA LEU A 127 15.51 -1.55 -8.89
C LEU A 127 16.32 -2.79 -8.49
N ALA A 128 15.70 -3.78 -7.89
CA ALA A 128 16.38 -4.97 -7.42
C ALA A 128 16.97 -5.81 -8.56
N HIS A 129 16.33 -5.82 -9.73
CA HIS A 129 16.85 -6.51 -10.91
C HIS A 129 17.80 -5.61 -11.69
N HIS A 130 17.30 -4.51 -12.26
CA HIS A 130 18.07 -3.67 -13.18
C HIS A 130 19.20 -2.88 -12.51
N GLY A 131 19.05 -2.50 -11.23
CA GLY A 131 20.03 -1.69 -10.54
C GLY A 131 21.44 -2.30 -10.53
N PRO A 132 21.63 -3.46 -9.90
CA PRO A 132 22.94 -4.13 -9.85
C PRO A 132 23.43 -4.58 -11.22
N GLU A 133 22.55 -5.11 -12.07
CA GLU A 133 22.88 -5.61 -13.41
C GLU A 133 23.42 -4.48 -14.30
N ASP A 134 22.65 -3.41 -14.47
CA ASP A 134 23.00 -2.32 -15.39
C ASP A 134 24.25 -1.54 -14.93
N ILE A 135 24.45 -1.37 -13.60
CA ILE A 135 25.70 -0.82 -13.07
C ILE A 135 26.86 -1.72 -13.41
N PHE A 136 26.76 -3.01 -13.08
CA PHE A 136 27.83 -3.96 -13.26
C PHE A 136 28.24 -4.07 -14.74
N LEU A 137 27.25 -4.29 -15.63
CA LEU A 137 27.45 -4.38 -17.06
C LEU A 137 28.07 -3.11 -17.64
N SER A 138 27.56 -1.94 -17.25
CA SER A 138 28.05 -0.65 -17.77
C SER A 138 29.50 -0.42 -17.37
N VAL A 139 29.85 -0.67 -16.10
CA VAL A 139 31.22 -0.50 -15.61
C VAL A 139 32.17 -1.48 -16.31
N VAL A 140 31.80 -2.77 -16.40
CA VAL A 140 32.66 -3.78 -17.07
C VAL A 140 32.86 -3.47 -18.54
N MET A 141 31.77 -3.09 -19.24
CA MET A 141 31.88 -2.74 -20.68
C MET A 141 32.70 -1.49 -20.92
N LEU A 142 32.52 -0.43 -20.13
CA LEU A 142 33.29 0.82 -20.28
C LEU A 142 34.79 0.59 -20.02
N ILE A 143 35.11 -0.09 -18.91
CA ILE A 143 36.53 -0.40 -18.58
C ILE A 143 37.14 -1.30 -19.64
N GLY A 144 36.43 -2.38 -20.03
CA GLY A 144 36.92 -3.30 -21.05
C GLY A 144 37.13 -2.64 -22.40
N ALA A 145 36.20 -1.81 -22.85
CA ALA A 145 36.31 -1.07 -24.12
C ALA A 145 37.50 -0.10 -24.12
N VAL A 146 37.63 0.73 -23.08
CA VAL A 146 38.75 1.68 -22.96
C VAL A 146 40.08 0.95 -22.88
N ALA A 147 40.18 -0.10 -22.04
CA ALA A 147 41.40 -0.89 -21.91
C ALA A 147 41.84 -1.48 -23.27
N TRP A 148 40.89 -2.12 -23.98
CA TRP A 148 41.21 -2.72 -25.28
C TRP A 148 41.56 -1.68 -26.35
N LEU A 149 40.80 -0.58 -26.48
CA LEU A 149 41.07 0.49 -27.43
C LEU A 149 42.42 1.18 -27.15
N SER A 150 42.82 1.29 -25.88
CA SER A 150 44.12 1.84 -25.49
C SER A 150 45.30 0.98 -25.95
N THR A 151 45.09 -0.34 -26.17
CA THR A 151 46.15 -1.21 -26.73
C THR A 151 46.37 -0.98 -28.23
N ILE A 152 45.37 -0.43 -28.93
CA ILE A 152 45.42 -0.16 -30.37
C ILE A 152 46.00 1.25 -30.64
N CYS A 153 45.34 2.27 -30.08
CA CYS A 153 45.74 3.67 -30.27
C CYS A 153 45.44 4.52 -29.03
N PRO A 154 46.39 4.66 -28.08
CA PRO A 154 46.15 5.41 -26.83
C PRO A 154 45.65 6.84 -27.04
N PRO A 155 46.13 7.65 -28.00
CA PRO A 155 45.61 8.99 -28.21
C PRO A 155 44.13 9.02 -28.63
N LEU A 156 43.68 8.06 -29.43
CA LEU A 156 42.31 7.98 -29.89
C LEU A 156 41.39 7.46 -28.77
N ALA A 157 41.87 6.53 -27.93
CA ALA A 157 41.16 6.09 -26.72
C ALA A 157 41.00 7.23 -25.69
N LEU A 158 42.00 8.13 -25.60
CA LEU A 158 41.95 9.31 -24.73
C LEU A 158 40.83 10.29 -25.17
N ILE A 159 40.59 10.43 -26.48
CA ILE A 159 39.48 11.25 -26.99
C ILE A 159 38.11 10.71 -26.46
N LEU A 160 37.92 9.40 -26.54
CA LEU A 160 36.72 8.77 -25.97
C LEU A 160 36.60 8.98 -24.45
N LEU A 161 37.73 8.84 -23.75
CA LEU A 161 37.77 9.03 -22.29
C LEU A 161 37.46 10.46 -21.87
N ILE A 162 37.83 11.48 -22.67
CA ILE A 162 37.47 12.88 -22.43
C ILE A 162 36.03 13.18 -22.81
N MET A 163 35.53 12.60 -23.90
CA MET A 163 34.13 12.79 -24.33
C MET A 163 33.11 12.20 -23.35
N LEU A 164 33.45 11.12 -22.65
CA LEU A 164 32.56 10.47 -21.67
C LEU A 164 32.12 11.41 -20.55
N PRO A 165 33.00 12.03 -19.75
CA PRO A 165 32.57 12.94 -18.69
C PRO A 165 31.84 14.17 -19.22
N CYS A 166 32.21 14.67 -20.42
CA CYS A 166 31.47 15.76 -21.07
C CYS A 166 30.05 15.35 -21.39
N THR A 167 29.83 14.16 -21.96
CA THR A 167 28.51 13.61 -22.26
C THR A 167 27.72 13.42 -20.99
N VAL A 168 28.28 12.80 -19.95
CA VAL A 168 27.65 12.59 -18.66
C VAL A 168 27.25 13.91 -18.00
N PHE A 169 28.12 14.91 -18.02
CA PHE A 169 27.87 16.22 -17.42
C PHE A 169 26.69 16.95 -18.12
N ILE A 170 26.74 17.04 -19.46
CA ILE A 170 25.73 17.75 -20.24
C ILE A 170 24.37 17.05 -20.14
N THR A 171 24.34 15.72 -20.31
CA THR A 171 23.09 14.94 -20.19
C THR A 171 22.51 14.98 -18.78
N THR A 172 23.33 14.95 -17.73
CA THR A 172 22.87 15.09 -16.34
C THR A 172 22.25 16.47 -16.10
N ARG A 173 22.88 17.54 -16.62
CA ARG A 173 22.33 18.90 -16.51
C ARG A 173 20.98 19.04 -17.22
N ALA A 174 20.85 18.55 -18.45
CA ALA A 174 19.61 18.56 -19.21
C ALA A 174 18.51 17.74 -18.50
N ARG A 175 18.88 16.60 -17.90
CA ARG A 175 17.97 15.73 -17.14
C ARG A 175 17.40 16.41 -15.91
N LEU A 176 18.15 17.24 -15.19
CA LEU A 176 17.62 17.99 -14.05
C LEU A 176 16.41 18.88 -14.46
N GLY A 177 16.49 19.51 -15.65
CA GLY A 177 15.37 20.28 -16.21
C GLY A 177 14.16 19.39 -16.53
N LEU A 178 14.41 18.26 -17.17
CA LEU A 178 13.38 17.27 -17.50
C LEU A 178 12.68 16.73 -16.25
N ASN A 179 13.43 16.37 -15.20
CA ASN A 179 12.89 15.86 -13.95
C ASN A 179 12.00 16.88 -13.23
N ARG A 180 12.38 18.18 -13.21
CA ARG A 180 11.55 19.24 -12.65
C ARG A 180 10.21 19.35 -13.40
N ALA A 181 10.25 19.40 -14.73
CA ALA A 181 9.04 19.47 -15.54
C ALA A 181 8.17 18.21 -15.42
N SER A 182 8.77 17.04 -15.25
CA SER A 182 8.06 15.78 -14.97
C SER A 182 7.35 15.82 -13.63
N GLN A 183 8.01 16.34 -12.59
CA GLN A 183 7.41 16.48 -11.25
C GLN A 183 6.23 17.46 -11.25
N GLU A 184 6.36 18.62 -11.93
CA GLU A 184 5.25 19.57 -12.10
C GLU A 184 4.06 18.91 -12.80
N THR A 185 4.31 18.09 -13.82
CA THR A 185 3.27 17.34 -14.53
C THR A 185 2.56 16.34 -13.62
N ARG A 186 3.30 15.61 -12.76
CA ARG A 186 2.72 14.65 -11.79
C ARG A 186 1.84 15.34 -10.75
N VAL A 187 2.30 16.47 -10.20
CA VAL A 187 1.51 17.25 -9.23
C VAL A 187 0.20 17.70 -9.87
N LYS A 188 0.27 18.28 -11.07
CA LYS A 188 -0.93 18.79 -11.76
C LYS A 188 -1.89 17.68 -12.19
N MET A 189 -1.37 16.50 -12.56
CA MET A 189 -2.20 15.33 -12.83
C MET A 189 -2.92 14.86 -11.55
N GLY A 190 -2.25 14.92 -10.39
CA GLY A 190 -2.88 14.64 -9.10
C GLY A 190 -4.07 15.58 -8.81
N GLU A 191 -3.95 16.88 -9.09
CA GLU A 191 -5.05 17.83 -8.95
C GLU A 191 -6.24 17.49 -9.88
N ILE A 192 -5.97 17.13 -11.14
CA ILE A 192 -7.01 16.69 -12.08
C ILE A 192 -7.69 15.41 -11.59
N ASN A 193 -6.92 14.42 -11.16
CA ASN A 193 -7.48 13.16 -10.65
C ASN A 193 -8.38 13.41 -9.42
N ALA A 194 -7.97 14.29 -8.51
CA ALA A 194 -8.79 14.68 -7.35
C ALA A 194 -10.09 15.36 -7.78
N ASN A 195 -10.02 16.32 -8.74
CA ASN A 195 -11.19 17.01 -9.25
C ASN A 195 -12.16 16.04 -9.96
N VAL A 196 -11.65 15.19 -10.87
CA VAL A 196 -12.46 14.19 -11.56
C VAL A 196 -13.08 13.21 -10.57
N GLY A 197 -12.31 12.74 -9.58
CA GLY A 197 -12.82 11.88 -8.51
C GLY A 197 -13.96 12.52 -7.74
N THR A 198 -13.85 13.82 -7.40
CA THR A 198 -14.91 14.57 -6.73
C THR A 198 -16.14 14.75 -7.63
N ALA A 199 -15.94 15.12 -8.90
CA ALA A 199 -17.03 15.30 -9.85
C ALA A 199 -17.81 13.99 -10.11
N ILE A 200 -17.10 12.85 -10.25
CA ILE A 200 -17.73 11.53 -10.43
C ILE A 200 -18.50 11.11 -9.17
N SER A 201 -17.90 11.28 -7.99
CA SER A 201 -18.55 10.95 -6.72
C SER A 201 -19.76 11.84 -6.44
N GLY A 202 -19.66 13.11 -6.82
CA GLY A 202 -20.71 14.13 -6.68
C GLY A 202 -21.70 14.21 -7.84
N VAL A 203 -21.67 13.29 -8.83
CA VAL A 203 -22.46 13.41 -10.07
C VAL A 203 -23.97 13.55 -9.83
N ARG A 204 -24.50 12.90 -8.80
CA ARG A 204 -25.92 13.03 -8.43
C ARG A 204 -26.25 14.44 -7.94
N VAL A 205 -25.35 15.06 -7.18
CA VAL A 205 -25.49 16.43 -6.69
C VAL A 205 -25.38 17.40 -7.86
N SER A 206 -24.35 17.26 -8.70
CA SER A 206 -24.17 18.10 -9.89
C SER A 206 -25.42 18.09 -10.78
N ARG A 207 -25.99 16.91 -11.05
CA ARG A 207 -27.23 16.78 -11.83
C ARG A 207 -28.46 17.34 -11.13
N ALA A 208 -28.59 17.11 -9.81
CA ALA A 208 -29.74 17.63 -9.06
C ALA A 208 -29.82 19.17 -9.04
N TYR A 209 -28.64 19.83 -9.14
CA TYR A 209 -28.54 21.29 -9.15
C TYR A 209 -28.18 21.86 -10.53
N THR A 210 -28.26 21.07 -11.61
CA THR A 210 -27.91 21.49 -12.99
C THR A 210 -26.54 22.15 -13.09
N GLY A 211 -25.56 21.56 -12.38
CA GLY A 211 -24.20 22.08 -12.22
C GLY A 211 -23.20 21.55 -13.25
N GLU A 212 -23.61 20.80 -14.28
CA GLU A 212 -22.73 20.16 -15.26
C GLU A 212 -21.82 21.15 -15.99
N ASP A 213 -22.35 22.29 -16.39
CA ASP A 213 -21.58 23.37 -17.05
C ASP A 213 -20.54 23.99 -16.12
N HIS A 214 -20.81 24.06 -14.82
CA HIS A 214 -19.87 24.55 -13.82
C HIS A 214 -18.69 23.59 -13.66
N GLU A 215 -18.97 22.30 -13.50
CA GLU A 215 -17.95 21.25 -13.39
C GLU A 215 -17.09 21.17 -14.66
N LEU A 216 -17.71 21.28 -15.85
CA LEU A 216 -16.99 21.30 -17.12
C LEU A 216 -16.02 22.48 -17.23
N LYS A 217 -16.46 23.69 -16.84
CA LYS A 217 -15.60 24.89 -16.83
C LYS A 217 -14.42 24.73 -15.89
N LEU A 218 -14.63 24.17 -14.70
CA LEU A 218 -13.58 23.91 -13.73
C LEU A 218 -12.56 22.91 -14.28
N PHE A 219 -13.04 21.81 -14.83
CA PHE A 219 -12.21 20.81 -15.49
C PHE A 219 -11.40 21.40 -16.66
N ASP A 220 -12.02 22.22 -17.52
CA ASP A 220 -11.35 22.86 -18.65
C ASP A 220 -10.20 23.79 -18.24
N VAL A 221 -10.32 24.49 -17.11
CA VAL A 221 -9.24 25.31 -16.57
C VAL A 221 -8.05 24.43 -16.18
N LEU A 222 -8.30 23.37 -15.42
CA LEU A 222 -7.26 22.44 -14.98
C LEU A 222 -6.61 21.71 -16.16
N ASN A 223 -7.41 21.28 -17.14
CA ASN A 223 -6.94 20.58 -18.33
C ASN A 223 -6.05 21.46 -19.21
N ARG A 224 -6.42 22.75 -19.40
CA ARG A 224 -5.55 23.73 -20.10
C ARG A 224 -4.24 23.98 -19.37
N GLN A 225 -4.26 24.07 -18.05
CA GLN A 225 -3.04 24.21 -17.25
C GLN A 225 -2.13 22.97 -17.40
N LEU A 226 -2.70 21.75 -17.34
CA LEU A 226 -1.95 20.51 -17.56
C LEU A 226 -1.34 20.48 -18.96
N THR A 227 -2.09 20.86 -20.00
CA THR A 227 -1.59 20.92 -21.39
C THR A 227 -0.39 21.86 -21.49
N GLY A 228 -0.44 23.04 -20.84
CA GLY A 228 0.67 23.99 -20.79
C GLY A 228 1.92 23.42 -20.08
N ILE A 229 1.73 22.73 -18.95
CA ILE A 229 2.82 22.09 -18.20
C ILE A 229 3.40 20.91 -19.00
N ARG A 230 2.57 20.07 -19.60
CA ARG A 230 3.03 18.97 -20.49
C ARG A 230 3.81 19.49 -21.69
N SER A 231 3.41 20.62 -22.26
CA SER A 231 4.19 21.26 -23.35
C SER A 231 5.61 21.64 -22.90
N LYS A 232 5.76 22.15 -21.67
CA LYS A 232 7.10 22.42 -21.09
C LYS A 232 7.88 21.14 -20.87
N TYR A 233 7.23 20.08 -20.37
CA TYR A 233 7.85 18.76 -20.19
C TYR A 233 8.37 18.19 -21.52
N TYR A 234 7.52 18.17 -22.56
CA TYR A 234 7.92 17.67 -23.88
C TYR A 234 9.03 18.51 -24.52
N ARG A 235 9.05 19.83 -24.28
CA ARG A 235 10.18 20.69 -24.71
C ARG A 235 11.48 20.31 -24.01
N ALA A 236 11.45 20.10 -22.68
CA ALA A 236 12.62 19.68 -21.92
C ALA A 236 13.09 18.27 -22.37
N MET A 237 12.16 17.37 -22.64
CA MET A 237 12.42 16.03 -23.15
C MET A 237 13.08 16.08 -24.54
N ALA A 238 12.55 16.91 -25.47
CA ALA A 238 13.12 17.08 -26.79
C ALA A 238 14.55 17.60 -26.71
N TRP A 239 14.81 18.63 -25.91
CA TRP A 239 16.17 19.13 -25.68
C TRP A 239 17.10 18.06 -25.13
N PHE A 240 16.68 17.32 -24.11
CA PHE A 240 17.49 16.24 -23.51
C PHE A 240 17.91 15.19 -24.55
N PHE A 241 16.96 14.68 -25.35
CA PHE A 241 17.29 13.68 -26.38
C PHE A 241 18.11 14.24 -27.51
N THR A 242 17.82 15.46 -27.97
CA THR A 242 18.59 16.12 -29.05
C THR A 242 20.03 16.40 -28.62
N GLU A 243 20.26 16.91 -27.40
CA GLU A 243 21.61 17.15 -26.89
C GLU A 243 22.39 15.84 -26.72
N ALA A 244 21.73 14.78 -26.20
CA ALA A 244 22.36 13.47 -26.04
C ALA A 244 22.75 12.87 -27.40
N GLU A 245 21.88 12.94 -28.40
CA GLU A 245 22.16 12.45 -29.76
C GLU A 245 23.25 13.24 -30.44
N LEU A 246 23.22 14.58 -30.37
CA LEU A 246 24.25 15.44 -30.91
C LEU A 246 25.64 15.13 -30.31
N LEU A 247 25.72 14.90 -29.00
CA LEU A 247 26.99 14.53 -28.36
C LEU A 247 27.53 13.18 -28.84
N MET A 248 26.64 12.23 -29.11
CA MET A 248 27.01 10.96 -29.73
C MET A 248 27.57 11.18 -31.14
N ASP A 249 26.86 11.94 -31.97
CA ASP A 249 27.27 12.23 -33.34
C ASP A 249 28.60 12.99 -33.38
N LEU A 250 28.81 13.96 -32.47
CA LEU A 250 30.08 14.66 -32.33
C LEU A 250 31.21 13.72 -31.91
N THR A 251 30.93 12.73 -31.09
CA THR A 251 31.94 11.72 -30.72
C THR A 251 32.27 10.81 -31.90
N TYR A 252 31.25 10.36 -32.67
CA TYR A 252 31.48 9.63 -33.92
C TYR A 252 32.31 10.46 -34.90
N LEU A 253 31.98 11.74 -35.09
CA LEU A 253 32.71 12.66 -35.94
C LEU A 253 34.17 12.83 -35.48
N ALA A 254 34.39 12.99 -34.17
CA ALA A 254 35.74 13.09 -33.61
C ALA A 254 36.56 11.83 -33.87
N ILE A 255 36.01 10.64 -33.65
CA ILE A 255 36.68 9.37 -33.91
C ILE A 255 36.90 9.18 -35.41
N LEU A 256 35.96 9.55 -36.27
CA LEU A 256 36.10 9.50 -37.72
C LEU A 256 37.23 10.42 -38.19
N PHE A 257 37.26 11.66 -37.71
CA PHE A 257 38.27 12.65 -38.11
C PHE A 257 39.68 12.32 -37.58
N PHE A 258 39.82 12.17 -36.27
CA PHE A 258 41.12 11.88 -35.66
C PHE A 258 41.62 10.48 -36.00
N GLY A 259 40.73 9.49 -36.06
CA GLY A 259 41.07 8.14 -36.52
C GLY A 259 41.54 8.13 -37.96
N GLY A 260 40.89 8.90 -38.85
CA GLY A 260 41.36 9.11 -40.22
C GLY A 260 42.73 9.76 -40.27
N LEU A 261 43.02 10.77 -39.45
CA LEU A 261 44.36 11.39 -39.37
C LEU A 261 45.42 10.39 -38.91
N PHE A 262 45.15 9.54 -37.91
CA PHE A 262 46.08 8.50 -37.46
C PHE A 262 46.27 7.41 -38.50
N PHE A 263 45.23 7.07 -39.26
CA PHE A 263 45.29 6.15 -40.38
C PHE A 263 46.19 6.71 -41.52
N PHE A 264 45.99 7.98 -41.93
CA PHE A 264 46.84 8.63 -42.94
C PHE A 264 48.32 8.76 -42.51
N LYS A 265 48.58 8.92 -41.20
CA LYS A 265 49.93 8.91 -40.63
C LYS A 265 50.54 7.51 -40.53
N GLY A 266 49.80 6.46 -40.86
CA GLY A 266 50.24 5.09 -40.72
C GLY A 266 50.33 4.57 -39.28
N SER A 267 49.73 5.30 -38.30
CA SER A 267 49.77 4.93 -36.89
C SER A 267 48.77 3.81 -36.57
N ILE A 268 47.69 3.66 -37.35
CA ILE A 268 46.69 2.57 -37.27
C ILE A 268 46.39 2.09 -38.70
N ASN A 269 45.97 0.83 -38.80
CA ASN A 269 45.53 0.22 -40.05
C ASN A 269 44.00 0.28 -40.26
N ALA A 270 43.53 -0.16 -41.44
CA ALA A 270 42.10 -0.09 -41.79
C ALA A 270 41.19 -0.88 -40.86
N GLY A 271 41.60 -2.09 -40.42
CA GLY A 271 40.84 -2.88 -39.49
C GLY A 271 40.81 -2.30 -38.08
N GLU A 272 41.91 -1.70 -37.62
CA GLU A 272 41.97 -0.99 -36.33
C GLU A 272 41.06 0.23 -36.33
N TYR A 273 41.08 1.01 -37.41
CA TYR A 273 40.16 2.13 -37.59
C TYR A 273 38.69 1.69 -37.57
N THR A 274 38.38 0.63 -38.31
CA THR A 274 37.02 0.04 -38.30
C THR A 274 36.62 -0.45 -36.92
N ALA A 275 37.55 -1.09 -36.19
CA ALA A 275 37.27 -1.57 -34.82
C ALA A 275 36.94 -0.42 -33.86
N PHE A 276 37.61 0.73 -33.96
CA PHE A 276 37.25 1.93 -33.21
C PHE A 276 35.83 2.39 -33.53
N LEU A 277 35.47 2.51 -34.81
CA LEU A 277 34.12 2.93 -35.22
C LEU A 277 33.03 1.99 -34.71
N LEU A 278 33.24 0.67 -34.76
CA LEU A 278 32.31 -0.32 -34.24
C LEU A 278 32.22 -0.28 -32.72
N MET A 279 33.32 -0.01 -32.03
CA MET A 279 33.34 0.02 -30.57
C MET A 279 32.66 1.26 -29.99
N VAL A 280 32.63 2.39 -30.71
CA VAL A 280 31.95 3.61 -30.28
C VAL A 280 30.47 3.34 -29.96
N SER A 281 29.76 2.58 -30.81
CA SER A 281 28.37 2.24 -30.56
C SER A 281 28.19 1.39 -29.29
N ASN A 282 29.07 0.41 -29.07
CA ASN A 282 29.09 -0.41 -27.86
C ASN A 282 29.44 0.39 -26.61
N PHE A 283 30.19 1.47 -26.74
CA PHE A 283 30.55 2.37 -25.65
C PHE A 283 29.40 3.25 -25.18
N PHE A 284 28.51 3.70 -26.08
CA PHE A 284 27.39 4.57 -25.71
C PHE A 284 26.23 3.86 -25.07
N ASN A 285 26.00 2.57 -25.38
CA ASN A 285 24.89 1.81 -24.77
C ASN A 285 24.96 1.77 -23.23
N PRO A 286 26.12 1.46 -22.60
CA PRO A 286 26.28 1.57 -21.15
C PRO A 286 25.99 2.95 -20.59
N VAL A 287 26.42 4.02 -21.26
CA VAL A 287 26.21 5.40 -20.83
C VAL A 287 24.70 5.72 -20.82
N ARG A 288 23.99 5.36 -21.89
CA ARG A 288 22.53 5.53 -21.98
C ARG A 288 21.80 4.76 -20.90
N LYS A 289 22.20 3.51 -20.61
CA LYS A 289 21.65 2.70 -19.52
C LYS A 289 21.87 3.35 -18.16
N MET A 290 23.07 3.82 -17.84
CA MET A 290 23.36 4.51 -16.58
C MET A 290 22.53 5.78 -16.40
N VAL A 291 22.31 6.54 -17.47
CA VAL A 291 21.47 7.74 -17.43
C VAL A 291 19.99 7.37 -17.12
N ASN A 292 19.45 6.32 -17.73
CA ASN A 292 18.07 5.88 -17.50
C ASN A 292 17.90 5.26 -16.11
N MET A 293 18.88 4.52 -15.63
CA MET A 293 18.84 3.87 -14.32
C MET A 293 18.72 4.86 -13.16
N PHE A 294 19.14 6.13 -13.33
CA PHE A 294 19.03 7.12 -12.26
C PHE A 294 17.58 7.38 -11.83
N GLU A 295 16.64 7.28 -12.75
CA GLU A 295 15.19 7.39 -12.43
C GLU A 295 14.70 6.17 -11.65
N GLN A 296 15.09 4.97 -12.06
CA GLN A 296 14.75 3.73 -11.35
C GLN A 296 15.37 3.70 -9.94
N LEU A 297 16.61 4.16 -9.80
CA LEU A 297 17.27 4.32 -8.49
C LEU A 297 16.47 5.27 -7.59
N GLN A 298 16.03 6.41 -8.11
CA GLN A 298 15.24 7.38 -7.33
C GLN A 298 13.86 6.83 -6.96
N ALA A 299 13.16 6.21 -7.90
CA ALA A 299 11.83 5.62 -7.67
C ALA A 299 11.92 4.46 -6.67
N GLY A 300 12.79 3.48 -6.93
CA GLY A 300 12.97 2.31 -6.08
C GLY A 300 13.50 2.64 -4.67
N THR A 301 14.44 3.61 -4.54
CA THR A 301 14.90 4.05 -3.21
C THR A 301 13.81 4.79 -2.44
N THR A 302 12.97 5.57 -3.12
CA THR A 302 11.83 6.25 -2.50
C THR A 302 10.77 5.24 -2.07
N GLY A 303 10.45 4.26 -2.92
CA GLY A 303 9.55 3.15 -2.58
C GLY A 303 10.07 2.36 -1.39
N PHE A 304 11.36 2.02 -1.37
CA PHE A 304 11.97 1.30 -0.25
C PHE A 304 11.99 2.11 1.05
N LYS A 305 12.15 3.44 0.98
CA LYS A 305 12.02 4.32 2.14
C LYS A 305 10.61 4.24 2.74
N ARG A 306 9.57 4.36 1.90
CA ARG A 306 8.16 4.25 2.34
C ARG A 306 7.83 2.86 2.88
N PHE A 307 8.38 1.81 2.30
CA PHE A 307 8.29 0.46 2.83
C PHE A 307 8.91 0.39 4.24
N THR A 308 10.11 0.92 4.43
CA THR A 308 10.77 0.90 5.75
C THR A 308 10.03 1.76 6.78
N GLU A 309 9.40 2.86 6.38
CA GLU A 309 8.56 3.68 7.27
C GLU A 309 7.42 2.86 7.88
N ILE A 310 6.75 2.01 7.07
CA ILE A 310 5.70 1.12 7.59
C ILE A 310 6.30 0.02 8.48
N MET A 311 7.38 -0.61 8.01
CA MET A 311 8.01 -1.73 8.74
C MET A 311 8.69 -1.31 10.06
N ASP A 312 8.97 -0.03 10.24
CA ASP A 312 9.56 0.53 11.46
C ASP A 312 8.49 1.02 12.45
N GLU A 313 7.20 1.03 12.03
CA GLU A 313 6.09 1.32 12.94
C GLU A 313 5.95 0.17 13.96
N PRO A 314 5.86 0.47 15.27
CA PRO A 314 5.78 -0.58 16.28
C PRO A 314 4.45 -1.36 16.18
N PRO A 315 4.50 -2.70 16.13
CA PRO A 315 3.29 -3.51 16.18
C PRO A 315 2.63 -3.46 17.56
N GLU A 316 1.36 -3.86 17.64
CA GLU A 316 0.72 -4.12 18.92
C GLU A 316 1.38 -5.34 19.58
N GLU A 317 2.04 -5.11 20.72
CA GLU A 317 2.62 -6.19 21.53
C GLU A 317 1.86 -6.34 22.84
N ASP A 318 1.63 -7.60 23.24
CA ASP A 318 1.11 -7.90 24.57
C ASP A 318 2.23 -7.77 25.62
N ALA A 319 1.87 -7.52 26.86
CA ALA A 319 2.84 -7.52 27.94
C ALA A 319 3.54 -8.89 28.03
N PRO A 320 4.84 -8.96 28.37
CA PRO A 320 5.57 -10.23 28.44
C PRO A 320 4.95 -11.28 29.39
N ASP A 321 4.20 -10.81 30.38
CA ASP A 321 3.48 -11.57 31.39
C ASP A 321 1.97 -11.59 31.19
N ALA A 322 1.50 -11.19 30.00
CA ALA A 322 0.07 -11.18 29.66
C ALA A 322 -0.52 -12.59 29.75
N ILE A 323 -1.66 -12.69 30.41
CA ILE A 323 -2.37 -13.94 30.65
C ILE A 323 -3.52 -14.13 29.64
N ASP A 324 -3.95 -15.37 29.42
CA ASP A 324 -5.18 -15.66 28.70
C ASP A 324 -6.37 -15.29 29.60
N ALA A 325 -7.29 -14.47 29.08
CA ALA A 325 -8.47 -14.00 29.83
C ALA A 325 -9.46 -15.13 30.17
N GLY A 326 -9.36 -16.29 29.51
CA GLY A 326 -10.37 -17.34 29.62
C GLY A 326 -11.77 -16.84 29.23
N ARG A 327 -12.82 -17.31 29.91
CA ARG A 327 -14.20 -16.79 29.74
C ARG A 327 -14.45 -15.72 30.79
N LEU A 328 -14.60 -14.48 30.35
CA LEU A 328 -14.89 -13.33 31.23
C LEU A 328 -16.37 -13.29 31.59
N VAL A 329 -16.66 -12.94 32.87
CA VAL A 329 -18.00 -12.70 33.37
C VAL A 329 -18.49 -11.31 32.98
N GLY A 330 -17.57 -10.34 32.94
CA GLY A 330 -17.81 -9.01 32.37
C GLY A 330 -18.14 -7.91 33.38
N ASP A 331 -17.59 -7.94 34.62
CA ASP A 331 -17.63 -6.77 35.53
C ASP A 331 -16.56 -5.77 35.06
N ILE A 332 -16.98 -4.67 34.41
CA ILE A 332 -16.09 -3.70 33.78
C ILE A 332 -15.99 -2.46 34.67
N ALA A 333 -14.77 -2.02 34.96
CA ALA A 333 -14.53 -0.77 35.69
C ALA A 333 -13.53 0.14 34.96
N PHE A 334 -13.94 1.39 34.81
CA PHE A 334 -13.06 2.49 34.38
C PHE A 334 -12.65 3.26 35.62
N GLU A 335 -11.35 3.36 35.89
CA GLU A 335 -10.77 4.01 37.06
C GLU A 335 -9.89 5.18 36.61
N ASP A 336 -10.40 6.40 36.79
CA ASP A 336 -9.74 7.69 36.46
C ASP A 336 -9.24 7.76 35.00
N VAL A 337 -10.02 7.21 34.06
CA VAL A 337 -9.63 7.05 32.66
C VAL A 337 -9.67 8.37 31.93
N SER A 338 -8.54 8.74 31.28
CA SER A 338 -8.46 9.84 30.34
C SER A 338 -7.92 9.36 28.99
N PHE A 339 -8.50 9.87 27.89
CA PHE A 339 -8.13 9.45 26.55
C PHE A 339 -8.26 10.59 25.51
N ARG A 340 -7.35 10.56 24.53
CA ARG A 340 -7.35 11.45 23.34
C ARG A 340 -6.86 10.67 22.12
N TYR A 341 -7.46 10.93 20.96
CA TYR A 341 -6.97 10.40 19.69
C TYR A 341 -5.70 11.12 19.25
N LYS A 342 -4.69 10.38 18.74
CA LYS A 342 -3.40 10.95 18.27
C LYS A 342 -3.57 11.96 17.12
N ASN A 343 -4.59 11.81 16.28
CA ASN A 343 -4.86 12.66 15.10
C ASN A 343 -5.31 14.09 15.39
N SER A 344 -5.42 14.46 16.62
CA SER A 344 -5.70 15.83 16.98
C SER A 344 -4.43 16.69 16.91
N ASP A 345 -3.89 16.90 15.70
CA ASP A 345 -2.65 17.66 15.42
C ASP A 345 -2.68 19.14 15.81
N ALA A 346 -3.81 19.66 16.28
CA ALA A 346 -3.83 20.96 16.93
C ALA A 346 -3.09 20.86 18.28
N LYS A 347 -1.98 21.53 18.43
CA LYS A 347 -1.37 21.78 19.74
C LYS A 347 -2.46 22.25 20.70
N GLY A 348 -2.94 21.39 21.60
CA GLY A 348 -4.03 21.66 22.53
C GLY A 348 -5.34 20.92 22.23
N ALA A 349 -5.37 19.86 21.39
CA ALA A 349 -6.57 19.04 21.23
C ALA A 349 -7.03 18.50 22.58
N GLU A 350 -8.31 18.76 22.89
CA GLU A 350 -8.91 18.35 24.16
C GLU A 350 -9.03 16.83 24.26
N LYS A 351 -8.82 16.30 25.49
CA LYS A 351 -9.11 14.90 25.80
C LYS A 351 -10.61 14.64 25.55
N VAL A 352 -10.92 13.57 24.83
CA VAL A 352 -12.29 13.14 24.55
C VAL A 352 -12.94 12.55 25.80
N ILE A 353 -12.15 11.85 26.61
CA ILE A 353 -12.55 11.34 27.92
C ILE A 353 -11.61 11.95 28.95
N LYS A 354 -12.18 12.48 30.06
CA LYS A 354 -11.44 13.16 31.14
C LYS A 354 -11.83 12.57 32.48
N HIS A 355 -10.88 11.94 33.17
CA HIS A 355 -11.03 11.43 34.54
C HIS A 355 -12.32 10.60 34.76
N LEU A 356 -12.65 9.72 33.80
CA LEU A 356 -13.87 8.92 33.84
C LEU A 356 -13.77 7.81 34.87
N ASN A 357 -14.76 7.77 35.78
CA ASN A 357 -14.99 6.70 36.73
C ASN A 357 -16.37 6.08 36.44
N LEU A 358 -16.39 4.83 35.98
CA LEU A 358 -17.62 4.11 35.63
C LEU A 358 -17.44 2.63 35.92
N ARG A 359 -18.44 2.03 36.61
CA ARG A 359 -18.51 0.59 36.78
C ARG A 359 -19.78 0.06 36.11
N ILE A 360 -19.62 -1.00 35.35
CA ILE A 360 -20.67 -1.74 34.65
C ILE A 360 -20.67 -3.15 35.24
N PRO A 361 -21.64 -3.49 36.10
CA PRO A 361 -21.70 -4.82 36.75
C PRO A 361 -21.88 -5.95 35.74
N ALA A 362 -21.36 -7.13 36.06
CA ALA A 362 -21.50 -8.31 35.22
C ALA A 362 -22.98 -8.68 35.01
N GLY A 363 -23.33 -9.00 33.78
CA GLY A 363 -24.68 -9.40 33.38
C GLY A 363 -25.71 -8.27 33.28
N GLU A 364 -25.32 -7.02 33.50
CA GLU A 364 -26.19 -5.86 33.37
C GLU A 364 -26.08 -5.22 31.95
N THR A 365 -27.21 -4.59 31.59
CA THR A 365 -27.28 -3.78 30.36
C THR A 365 -27.22 -2.30 30.73
N VAL A 366 -26.17 -1.61 30.26
CA VAL A 366 -25.96 -0.18 30.48
C VAL A 366 -26.13 0.58 29.16
N ALA A 367 -27.00 1.58 29.13
CA ALA A 367 -27.20 2.46 27.98
C ALA A 367 -26.35 3.74 28.13
N LEU A 368 -25.52 4.02 27.12
CA LEU A 368 -24.76 5.26 27.01
C LEU A 368 -25.54 6.26 26.15
N VAL A 369 -25.92 7.39 26.72
CA VAL A 369 -26.65 8.48 26.05
C VAL A 369 -25.88 9.79 26.17
N GLY A 370 -26.21 10.77 25.34
CA GLY A 370 -25.60 12.10 25.38
C GLY A 370 -25.35 12.70 24.00
N PRO A 371 -24.89 13.95 23.93
CA PRO A 371 -24.67 14.63 22.66
C PRO A 371 -23.59 13.95 21.81
N SER A 372 -23.59 14.23 20.51
CA SER A 372 -22.50 13.82 19.62
C SER A 372 -21.18 14.41 20.11
N GLY A 373 -20.10 13.62 20.04
CA GLY A 373 -18.79 14.03 20.58
C GLY A 373 -18.64 13.83 22.11
N GLY A 374 -19.64 13.30 22.81
CA GLY A 374 -19.58 13.02 24.25
C GLY A 374 -18.68 11.83 24.66
N GLY A 375 -17.99 11.17 23.71
CA GLY A 375 -17.07 10.07 24.01
C GLY A 375 -17.67 8.66 24.11
N LYS A 376 -18.95 8.47 23.74
CA LYS A 376 -19.66 7.17 23.82
C LYS A 376 -18.96 6.05 23.03
N THR A 377 -18.76 6.25 21.73
CA THR A 377 -18.08 5.28 20.84
C THR A 377 -16.61 5.10 21.25
N THR A 378 -15.96 6.17 21.73
CA THR A 378 -14.59 6.11 22.25
C THR A 378 -14.51 5.17 23.46
N LEU A 379 -15.44 5.28 24.41
CA LEU A 379 -15.53 4.41 25.57
C LEU A 379 -15.69 2.94 25.15
N CYS A 380 -16.56 2.68 24.18
CA CYS A 380 -16.78 1.34 23.61
C CYS A 380 -15.51 0.77 22.95
N ASN A 381 -14.72 1.60 22.29
CA ASN A 381 -13.48 1.20 21.62
C ASN A 381 -12.31 0.93 22.59
N LEU A 382 -12.36 1.46 23.81
CA LEU A 382 -11.35 1.21 24.84
C LEU A 382 -11.49 -0.19 25.47
N ILE A 383 -12.70 -0.75 25.54
CA ILE A 383 -12.96 -2.06 26.18
C ILE A 383 -12.25 -3.21 25.47
N PRO A 384 -12.34 -3.36 24.10
CA PRO A 384 -11.59 -4.38 23.37
C PRO A 384 -10.11 -4.03 23.19
N ARG A 385 -9.65 -2.96 23.86
CA ARG A 385 -8.28 -2.45 23.75
C ARG A 385 -7.89 -2.17 22.29
N PHE A 386 -8.75 -1.44 21.54
CA PHE A 386 -8.41 -0.86 20.24
C PHE A 386 -7.49 0.34 20.42
N TYR A 387 -7.60 0.99 21.58
CA TYR A 387 -6.73 2.07 22.05
C TYR A 387 -6.42 1.84 23.52
N ASP A 388 -5.25 2.24 23.94
CA ASP A 388 -4.88 2.27 25.36
C ASP A 388 -5.18 3.66 25.97
N PRO A 389 -5.70 3.76 27.19
CA PRO A 389 -5.93 5.05 27.87
C PRO A 389 -4.60 5.77 28.13
N GLU A 390 -4.62 7.12 28.07
CA GLU A 390 -3.46 7.95 28.42
C GLU A 390 -3.18 7.95 29.95
N GLU A 391 -4.27 7.96 30.74
CA GLU A 391 -4.22 7.96 32.21
C GLU A 391 -5.30 7.03 32.73
N GLY A 392 -5.09 6.51 33.93
CA GLY A 392 -5.98 5.57 34.58
C GLY A 392 -5.87 4.14 34.06
N ARG A 393 -6.86 3.32 34.38
CA ARG A 393 -6.91 1.92 33.96
C ARG A 393 -8.36 1.45 33.73
N ILE A 394 -8.48 0.41 32.94
CA ILE A 394 -9.75 -0.29 32.69
C ILE A 394 -9.54 -1.72 33.17
N THR A 395 -10.44 -2.19 34.03
CA THR A 395 -10.40 -3.56 34.52
C THR A 395 -11.62 -4.34 34.07
N ILE A 396 -11.45 -5.63 33.81
CA ILE A 396 -12.53 -6.58 33.58
C ILE A 396 -12.35 -7.73 34.57
N ASP A 397 -13.40 -8.03 35.33
CA ASP A 397 -13.38 -9.04 36.40
C ASP A 397 -12.21 -8.80 37.39
N GLY A 398 -11.89 -7.53 37.66
CA GLY A 398 -10.84 -7.08 38.58
C GLY A 398 -9.42 -7.08 38.01
N THR A 399 -9.20 -7.54 36.77
CA THR A 399 -7.88 -7.58 36.11
C THR A 399 -7.79 -6.44 35.08
N ASP A 400 -6.65 -5.75 35.04
CA ASP A 400 -6.40 -4.70 34.03
C ASP A 400 -6.41 -5.29 32.61
N ILE A 401 -7.09 -4.65 31.66
CA ILE A 401 -7.14 -5.11 30.26
C ILE A 401 -5.76 -5.21 29.60
N ARG A 402 -4.75 -4.51 30.16
CA ARG A 402 -3.37 -4.56 29.68
C ARG A 402 -2.63 -5.84 30.07
N ASP A 403 -3.11 -6.51 31.11
CA ASP A 403 -2.54 -7.76 31.60
C ASP A 403 -3.11 -8.99 30.85
N PHE A 404 -4.13 -8.81 30.02
CA PHE A 404 -4.62 -9.85 29.13
C PHE A 404 -3.92 -9.84 27.76
N THR A 405 -3.78 -11.02 27.14
CA THR A 405 -3.46 -11.07 25.72
C THR A 405 -4.63 -10.48 24.91
N ARG A 406 -4.33 -9.62 23.92
CA ARG A 406 -5.37 -8.95 23.11
C ARG A 406 -6.31 -9.96 22.43
N VAL A 407 -5.77 -11.07 21.99
CA VAL A 407 -6.55 -12.15 21.36
C VAL A 407 -7.59 -12.71 22.32
N SER A 408 -7.21 -13.05 23.55
CA SER A 408 -8.14 -13.61 24.54
C SER A 408 -9.16 -12.58 25.01
N LEU A 409 -8.76 -11.32 25.22
CA LEU A 409 -9.67 -10.22 25.54
C LEU A 409 -10.68 -9.99 24.41
N ARG A 410 -10.21 -9.81 23.17
CA ARG A 410 -11.08 -9.57 22.01
C ARG A 410 -11.99 -10.75 21.70
N ARG A 411 -11.60 -11.99 22.04
CA ARG A 411 -12.48 -13.16 21.94
C ARG A 411 -13.72 -13.03 22.84
N ASN A 412 -13.59 -12.43 24.02
CA ASN A 412 -14.67 -12.25 24.98
C ASN A 412 -15.57 -11.03 24.68
N VAL A 413 -15.21 -10.15 23.76
CA VAL A 413 -15.97 -8.94 23.42
C VAL A 413 -16.61 -9.08 22.05
N GLY A 414 -17.93 -9.01 21.96
CA GLY A 414 -18.69 -8.96 20.70
C GLY A 414 -19.13 -7.53 20.40
N ILE A 415 -18.98 -7.09 19.16
CA ILE A 415 -19.35 -5.74 18.73
C ILE A 415 -20.32 -5.83 17.56
N VAL A 416 -21.46 -5.16 17.70
CA VAL A 416 -22.36 -4.86 16.58
C VAL A 416 -22.21 -3.37 16.29
N ALA A 417 -21.49 -3.05 15.22
CA ALA A 417 -21.19 -1.67 14.85
C ALA A 417 -22.34 -1.01 14.08
N GLN A 418 -22.38 0.32 14.10
CA GLN A 418 -23.30 1.15 13.33
C GLN A 418 -23.16 0.89 11.83
N ASP A 419 -21.93 1.00 11.31
CA ASP A 419 -21.59 0.69 9.93
C ASP A 419 -21.10 -0.74 9.82
N VAL A 420 -21.96 -1.63 9.31
CA VAL A 420 -21.63 -3.05 9.15
C VAL A 420 -20.70 -3.24 7.95
N PHE A 421 -19.50 -3.74 8.20
CA PHE A 421 -18.57 -4.17 7.18
C PHE A 421 -18.74 -5.66 6.86
N LEU A 422 -18.95 -5.98 5.57
CA LEU A 422 -18.94 -7.34 5.06
C LEU A 422 -17.73 -7.50 4.11
N PHE A 423 -17.01 -8.61 4.31
CA PHE A 423 -15.94 -9.01 3.41
C PHE A 423 -16.52 -9.50 2.08
N ASP A 424 -15.79 -9.31 1.01
CA ASP A 424 -16.11 -9.92 -0.27
C ASP A 424 -15.97 -11.44 -0.15
N GLY A 425 -17.09 -12.15 -0.33
CA GLY A 425 -17.22 -13.58 -0.11
C GLY A 425 -18.69 -13.98 0.04
N SER A 426 -18.92 -15.21 0.46
CA SER A 426 -20.27 -15.73 0.65
C SER A 426 -20.94 -15.22 1.94
N ILE A 427 -22.24 -15.38 2.07
CA ILE A 427 -22.97 -15.12 3.32
C ILE A 427 -22.44 -16.04 4.44
N ALA A 428 -22.20 -17.32 4.14
CA ALA A 428 -21.62 -18.27 5.09
C ALA A 428 -20.26 -17.80 5.61
N ASP A 429 -19.34 -17.38 4.72
CA ASP A 429 -18.00 -16.90 5.11
C ASP A 429 -18.10 -15.68 6.02
N ASN A 430 -19.02 -14.76 5.70
CA ASN A 430 -19.24 -13.58 6.50
C ASN A 430 -19.78 -13.89 7.89
N ILE A 431 -20.65 -14.87 8.05
CA ILE A 431 -21.14 -15.32 9.38
C ILE A 431 -20.03 -16.08 10.12
N ARG A 432 -19.32 -17.00 9.44
CA ARG A 432 -18.20 -17.80 9.99
C ARG A 432 -17.06 -16.93 10.51
N TYR A 433 -16.96 -15.68 10.09
CA TYR A 433 -15.97 -14.75 10.62
C TYR A 433 -16.10 -14.52 12.15
N GLY A 434 -17.26 -14.82 12.73
CA GLY A 434 -17.46 -14.82 14.19
C GLY A 434 -16.69 -15.93 14.91
N ASN A 435 -16.55 -17.10 14.26
CA ASN A 435 -15.74 -18.25 14.69
C ASN A 435 -15.32 -19.03 13.44
N LEU A 436 -14.05 -18.92 13.06
CA LEU A 436 -13.53 -19.51 11.82
C LEU A 436 -13.54 -21.04 11.82
N ASP A 437 -13.55 -21.68 13.00
CA ASP A 437 -13.59 -23.13 13.18
C ASP A 437 -15.02 -23.68 13.25
N ALA A 438 -16.04 -22.83 13.10
CA ALA A 438 -17.44 -23.24 13.21
C ALA A 438 -17.89 -24.14 12.06
N THR A 439 -18.69 -25.14 12.41
CA THR A 439 -19.33 -26.03 11.44
C THR A 439 -20.42 -25.30 10.64
N GLU A 440 -20.88 -25.92 9.57
CA GLU A 440 -21.97 -25.37 8.75
C GLU A 440 -23.29 -25.29 9.55
N GLU A 441 -23.56 -26.31 10.39
CA GLU A 441 -24.73 -26.34 11.27
C GLU A 441 -24.70 -25.19 12.27
N GLU A 442 -23.55 -24.87 12.87
CA GLU A 442 -23.40 -23.75 13.81
C GLU A 442 -23.63 -22.40 13.11
N VAL A 443 -23.13 -22.24 11.87
CA VAL A 443 -23.39 -21.06 11.04
C VAL A 443 -24.89 -20.90 10.76
N ILE A 444 -25.58 -21.99 10.38
CA ILE A 444 -27.02 -21.98 10.12
C ILE A 444 -27.82 -21.65 11.41
N GLU A 445 -27.42 -22.21 12.55
CA GLU A 445 -28.09 -21.92 13.83
C GLU A 445 -27.89 -20.46 14.26
N ALA A 446 -26.70 -19.90 14.06
CA ALA A 446 -26.44 -18.48 14.28
C ALA A 446 -27.29 -17.59 13.34
N ALA A 447 -27.40 -17.98 12.07
CA ALA A 447 -28.25 -17.30 11.09
C ALA A 447 -29.73 -17.36 11.44
N LYS A 448 -30.25 -18.49 11.98
CA LYS A 448 -31.62 -18.62 12.48
C LYS A 448 -31.83 -17.69 13.66
N LYS A 449 -30.93 -17.69 14.65
CA LYS A 449 -31.01 -16.79 15.81
C LYS A 449 -31.04 -15.32 15.41
N ALA A 450 -30.30 -14.94 14.35
CA ALA A 450 -30.29 -13.60 13.80
C ALA A 450 -31.39 -13.34 12.76
N ARG A 451 -32.35 -14.27 12.58
CA ARG A 451 -33.45 -14.20 11.61
C ARG A 451 -33.06 -13.81 10.18
N ILE A 452 -31.89 -14.22 9.75
CA ILE A 452 -31.44 -14.03 8.36
C ILE A 452 -31.63 -15.32 7.54
N HIS A 453 -31.78 -16.48 8.19
CA HIS A 453 -31.87 -17.79 7.57
C HIS A 453 -32.95 -17.86 6.50
N ASP A 454 -34.19 -17.44 6.81
CA ASP A 454 -35.33 -17.54 5.89
C ASP A 454 -35.09 -16.72 4.63
N TYR A 455 -34.49 -15.52 4.77
CA TYR A 455 -34.06 -14.72 3.61
C TYR A 455 -32.98 -15.44 2.79
N VAL A 456 -31.97 -16.00 3.45
CA VAL A 456 -30.88 -16.72 2.77
C VAL A 456 -31.42 -17.89 1.94
N MET A 457 -32.43 -18.60 2.48
CA MET A 457 -33.08 -19.71 1.78
C MET A 457 -33.95 -19.30 0.59
N THR A 458 -34.27 -18.01 0.44
CA THR A 458 -34.91 -17.48 -0.77
C THR A 458 -33.93 -17.19 -1.92
N LEU A 459 -32.63 -17.19 -1.63
CA LEU A 459 -31.60 -16.92 -2.63
C LEU A 459 -31.26 -18.20 -3.40
N GLU A 460 -30.91 -18.05 -4.69
CA GLU A 460 -30.62 -19.18 -5.60
C GLU A 460 -29.45 -20.03 -5.10
N GLU A 461 -28.39 -19.39 -4.59
CA GLU A 461 -27.20 -20.05 -4.05
C GLU A 461 -27.21 -20.18 -2.50
N GLY A 462 -28.31 -19.79 -1.84
CA GLY A 462 -28.44 -19.88 -0.39
C GLY A 462 -27.27 -19.22 0.36
N TYR A 463 -26.61 -19.97 1.22
CA TYR A 463 -25.49 -19.50 2.03
C TYR A 463 -24.21 -19.22 1.22
N ASP A 464 -24.08 -19.78 0.00
CA ASP A 464 -22.93 -19.54 -0.90
C ASP A 464 -23.08 -18.25 -1.71
N THR A 465 -24.23 -17.58 -1.58
CA THR A 465 -24.50 -16.31 -2.27
C THR A 465 -23.43 -15.27 -1.94
N GLN A 466 -22.79 -14.73 -3.00
CA GLN A 466 -21.74 -13.72 -2.89
C GLN A 466 -22.34 -12.35 -2.56
N VAL A 467 -21.88 -11.74 -1.46
CA VAL A 467 -22.37 -10.44 -0.98
C VAL A 467 -21.83 -9.25 -1.77
N GLY A 468 -20.70 -9.44 -2.47
CA GLY A 468 -19.95 -8.40 -3.18
C GLY A 468 -19.24 -7.43 -2.25
N GLU A 469 -18.47 -6.50 -2.85
CA GLU A 469 -17.67 -5.53 -2.10
C GLU A 469 -18.53 -4.77 -1.07
N ARG A 470 -18.17 -4.84 0.22
CA ARG A 470 -18.91 -4.25 1.35
C ARG A 470 -20.38 -4.63 1.40
N GLY A 471 -20.75 -5.79 0.84
CA GLY A 471 -22.14 -6.27 0.84
C GLY A 471 -23.10 -5.42 0.00
N VAL A 472 -22.63 -4.83 -1.10
CA VAL A 472 -23.43 -3.92 -1.93
C VAL A 472 -24.76 -4.51 -2.43
N LYS A 473 -24.85 -5.84 -2.50
CA LYS A 473 -26.06 -6.56 -2.94
C LYS A 473 -27.12 -6.72 -1.85
N LEU A 474 -26.81 -6.38 -0.59
CA LEU A 474 -27.68 -6.58 0.56
C LEU A 474 -28.24 -5.25 1.07
N SER A 475 -29.47 -5.28 1.59
CA SER A 475 -30.04 -4.15 2.30
C SER A 475 -29.34 -3.90 3.64
N GLY A 476 -29.47 -2.70 4.22
CA GLY A 476 -28.90 -2.35 5.52
C GLY A 476 -29.31 -3.35 6.61
N GLY A 477 -30.58 -3.72 6.67
CA GLY A 477 -31.10 -4.68 7.62
C GLY A 477 -30.53 -6.10 7.45
N GLN A 478 -30.32 -6.55 6.22
CA GLN A 478 -29.69 -7.84 5.95
C GLN A 478 -28.23 -7.87 6.39
N LYS A 479 -27.47 -6.79 6.12
CA LYS A 479 -26.08 -6.64 6.61
C LYS A 479 -26.04 -6.69 8.15
N GLN A 480 -26.96 -5.97 8.79
CA GLN A 480 -27.07 -5.92 10.24
C GLN A 480 -27.31 -7.31 10.82
N ARG A 481 -28.29 -8.08 10.28
CA ARG A 481 -28.57 -9.45 10.71
C ARG A 481 -27.39 -10.39 10.53
N ILE A 482 -26.60 -10.23 9.47
CA ILE A 482 -25.33 -10.98 9.29
C ILE A 482 -24.33 -10.60 10.39
N SER A 483 -24.21 -9.31 10.73
CA SER A 483 -23.34 -8.87 11.83
C SER A 483 -23.79 -9.43 13.18
N ILE A 484 -25.09 -9.48 13.44
CA ILE A 484 -25.65 -10.10 14.63
C ILE A 484 -25.38 -11.61 14.63
N ALA A 485 -25.54 -12.31 13.50
CA ALA A 485 -25.21 -13.74 13.38
C ALA A 485 -23.73 -14.02 13.71
N ARG A 486 -22.79 -13.15 13.28
CA ARG A 486 -21.38 -13.24 13.69
C ARG A 486 -21.21 -13.24 15.21
N VAL A 487 -21.96 -12.37 15.91
CA VAL A 487 -21.86 -12.25 17.36
C VAL A 487 -22.53 -13.42 18.07
N PHE A 488 -23.64 -13.95 17.56
CA PHE A 488 -24.24 -15.21 18.07
C PHE A 488 -23.26 -16.38 17.94
N LEU A 489 -22.56 -16.48 16.80
CA LEU A 489 -21.60 -17.55 16.57
C LEU A 489 -20.36 -17.42 17.46
N LYS A 490 -19.95 -16.19 17.77
CA LYS A 490 -18.81 -15.88 18.64
C LYS A 490 -19.07 -16.17 20.11
N ASP A 491 -20.33 -16.04 20.60
CA ASP A 491 -20.79 -16.24 21.98
C ASP A 491 -19.96 -15.48 23.04
N PRO A 492 -19.78 -14.17 22.94
CA PRO A 492 -18.93 -13.39 23.84
C PRO A 492 -19.61 -13.17 25.21
N GLY A 493 -18.79 -12.98 26.28
CA GLY A 493 -19.31 -12.61 27.62
C GLY A 493 -19.72 -11.13 27.72
N ILE A 494 -19.10 -10.26 26.90
CA ILE A 494 -19.34 -8.81 26.84
C ILE A 494 -19.86 -8.43 25.47
N LEU A 495 -20.95 -7.66 25.41
CA LEU A 495 -21.58 -7.21 24.18
C LEU A 495 -21.57 -5.69 24.08
N ILE A 496 -21.13 -5.16 22.95
CA ILE A 496 -21.18 -3.73 22.62
C ILE A 496 -22.08 -3.55 21.40
N LEU A 497 -23.15 -2.75 21.59
CA LEU A 497 -24.12 -2.43 20.55
C LEU A 497 -24.02 -0.93 20.23
N ASP A 498 -23.38 -0.57 19.12
CA ASP A 498 -23.20 0.83 18.72
C ASP A 498 -24.21 1.16 17.61
N GLU A 499 -25.25 1.95 17.93
CA GLU A 499 -26.31 2.41 17.02
C GLU A 499 -26.86 1.34 16.05
N ALA A 500 -26.98 0.12 16.53
CA ALA A 500 -27.25 -1.08 15.74
C ALA A 500 -28.53 -1.04 14.85
N THR A 501 -29.31 0.04 14.86
CA THR A 501 -30.63 0.10 14.17
C THR A 501 -30.94 1.41 13.45
N SER A 502 -29.96 2.34 13.32
CA SER A 502 -30.20 3.72 12.85
C SER A 502 -30.68 3.85 11.38
N ALA A 503 -30.44 2.85 10.54
CA ALA A 503 -30.72 2.89 9.10
C ALA A 503 -31.92 2.00 8.66
N LEU A 504 -32.80 1.57 9.61
CA LEU A 504 -33.82 0.58 9.35
C LEU A 504 -35.25 1.18 9.42
N ASP A 505 -36.16 0.56 8.68
CA ASP A 505 -37.59 0.82 8.84
C ASP A 505 -38.11 0.28 10.17
N ASN A 506 -39.17 0.87 10.69
CA ASN A 506 -39.67 0.59 12.03
C ASN A 506 -40.02 -0.90 12.29
N GLN A 507 -40.49 -1.65 11.29
CA GLN A 507 -40.83 -3.06 11.44
C GLN A 507 -39.56 -3.92 11.55
N THR A 508 -38.62 -3.75 10.62
CA THR A 508 -37.33 -4.44 10.64
C THR A 508 -36.52 -4.11 11.89
N GLU A 509 -36.65 -2.89 12.38
CA GLU A 509 -36.00 -2.45 13.61
C GLU A 509 -36.54 -3.19 14.84
N MET A 510 -37.86 -3.29 15.00
CA MET A 510 -38.47 -4.00 16.13
C MET A 510 -38.04 -5.47 16.18
N GLU A 511 -37.96 -6.12 15.02
CA GLU A 511 -37.47 -7.49 14.89
C GLU A 511 -35.99 -7.61 15.32
N ILE A 512 -35.13 -6.73 14.83
CA ILE A 512 -33.68 -6.73 15.18
C ILE A 512 -33.48 -6.40 16.66
N GLN A 513 -34.23 -5.46 17.22
CA GLN A 513 -34.16 -5.16 18.65
C GLN A 513 -34.47 -6.38 19.51
N GLN A 514 -35.50 -7.16 19.14
CA GLN A 514 -35.82 -8.38 19.85
C GLN A 514 -34.68 -9.38 19.85
N GLU A 515 -34.00 -9.56 18.71
CA GLU A 515 -32.82 -10.42 18.57
C GLU A 515 -31.66 -9.94 19.42
N LEU A 516 -31.42 -8.61 19.44
CA LEU A 516 -30.38 -7.99 20.26
C LEU A 516 -30.67 -8.18 21.77
N PHE A 517 -31.93 -8.12 22.20
CA PHE A 517 -32.29 -8.42 23.59
C PHE A 517 -32.06 -9.89 23.93
N GLU A 518 -32.43 -10.82 23.05
CA GLU A 518 -32.12 -12.24 23.24
C GLU A 518 -30.61 -12.48 23.32
N LEU A 519 -29.84 -11.79 22.47
CA LEU A 519 -28.37 -11.85 22.49
C LEU A 519 -27.79 -11.29 23.80
N ALA A 520 -28.38 -10.24 24.37
CA ALA A 520 -27.90 -9.59 25.60
C ALA A 520 -28.18 -10.39 26.87
N LYS A 521 -29.15 -11.35 26.86
CA LYS A 521 -29.48 -12.13 28.05
C LYS A 521 -28.30 -12.88 28.65
N GLY A 522 -28.04 -12.64 29.94
CA GLY A 522 -26.98 -13.30 30.70
C GLY A 522 -25.55 -12.80 30.36
N ARG A 523 -25.43 -11.68 29.64
CA ARG A 523 -24.16 -11.05 29.28
C ARG A 523 -24.10 -9.60 29.77
N THR A 524 -22.90 -9.08 29.96
CA THR A 524 -22.72 -7.64 30.19
C THR A 524 -22.89 -6.93 28.86
N CYS A 525 -23.83 -6.00 28.77
CA CYS A 525 -24.20 -5.33 27.54
C CYS A 525 -24.03 -3.81 27.66
N ILE A 526 -23.32 -3.22 26.72
CA ILE A 526 -23.18 -1.77 26.62
C ILE A 526 -23.84 -1.33 25.32
N ILE A 527 -24.85 -0.44 25.45
CA ILE A 527 -25.61 0.04 24.31
C ILE A 527 -25.39 1.52 24.13
N VAL A 528 -24.81 1.93 22.98
CA VAL A 528 -24.81 3.32 22.54
C VAL A 528 -26.14 3.56 21.84
N ALA A 529 -27.07 4.22 22.52
CA ALA A 529 -28.44 4.33 22.08
C ALA A 529 -28.77 5.73 21.58
N HIS A 530 -29.36 5.78 20.38
CA HIS A 530 -30.02 6.95 19.83
C HIS A 530 -31.54 6.79 19.77
N ARG A 531 -32.11 5.65 20.20
CA ARG A 531 -33.56 5.37 20.16
C ARG A 531 -34.14 5.03 21.54
N LEU A 532 -35.31 5.59 21.80
CA LEU A 532 -36.02 5.55 23.10
C LEU A 532 -36.36 4.13 23.57
N SER A 533 -36.75 3.24 22.66
CA SER A 533 -37.13 1.87 22.97
C SER A 533 -35.99 1.08 23.61
N THR A 534 -34.82 1.24 23.08
CA THR A 534 -33.59 0.54 23.52
C THR A 534 -33.13 1.07 24.88
N ILE A 535 -33.22 2.41 25.08
CA ILE A 535 -32.80 3.06 26.33
C ILE A 535 -33.65 2.64 27.52
N LYS A 536 -34.98 2.52 27.32
CA LYS A 536 -35.93 2.16 28.41
C LYS A 536 -35.70 0.79 29.01
N SER A 537 -35.18 -0.15 28.25
CA SER A 537 -34.99 -1.55 28.66
C SER A 537 -33.65 -1.79 29.36
N ALA A 538 -32.76 -0.81 29.37
CA ALA A 538 -31.49 -0.91 30.08
C ALA A 538 -31.69 -0.90 31.60
N ASN A 539 -30.82 -1.66 32.30
CA ASN A 539 -30.80 -1.67 33.75
C ASN A 539 -30.39 -0.29 34.30
N GLU A 540 -29.43 0.33 33.62
CA GLU A 540 -28.90 1.63 33.97
C GLU A 540 -28.65 2.48 32.74
N ILE A 541 -28.82 3.78 32.85
CA ILE A 541 -28.54 4.79 31.82
C ILE A 541 -27.47 5.71 32.35
N VAL A 542 -26.44 5.95 31.52
CA VAL A 542 -25.33 6.84 31.81
C VAL A 542 -25.32 7.96 30.76
N VAL A 543 -25.48 9.20 31.21
CA VAL A 543 -25.42 10.39 30.34
C VAL A 543 -24.00 10.90 30.27
N LEU A 544 -23.36 10.70 29.11
CA LEU A 544 -22.00 11.15 28.85
C LEU A 544 -22.01 12.53 28.16
N THR A 545 -21.20 13.43 28.69
CA THR A 545 -20.94 14.77 28.10
C THR A 545 -19.42 14.96 27.94
N PRO A 546 -18.95 16.00 27.23
CA PRO A 546 -17.53 16.31 27.15
C PRO A 546 -16.84 16.59 28.51
N SER A 547 -17.63 16.87 29.56
CA SER A 547 -17.17 17.07 30.93
C SER A 547 -17.17 15.79 31.77
N GLY A 548 -17.60 14.65 31.25
CA GLY A 548 -17.70 13.37 31.94
C GLY A 548 -19.14 12.89 32.11
N ILE A 549 -19.39 12.04 33.11
CA ILE A 549 -20.72 11.55 33.47
C ILE A 549 -21.54 12.67 34.11
N ALA A 550 -22.62 13.09 33.45
CA ALA A 550 -23.50 14.14 33.94
C ALA A 550 -24.64 13.59 34.80
N GLU A 551 -25.23 12.47 34.39
CA GLU A 551 -26.36 11.80 35.05
C GLU A 551 -26.21 10.29 34.98
N ARG A 552 -26.70 9.59 35.98
CA ARG A 552 -26.66 8.14 36.07
C ARG A 552 -27.89 7.62 36.85
N GLY A 553 -28.59 6.61 36.36
CA GLY A 553 -29.74 6.01 37.03
C GLY A 553 -30.65 5.27 36.05
N SER A 554 -31.76 4.78 36.57
CA SER A 554 -32.82 4.15 35.77
C SER A 554 -33.61 5.19 34.96
N HIS A 555 -34.33 4.73 33.94
CA HIS A 555 -35.24 5.59 33.16
C HIS A 555 -36.19 6.43 34.04
N LYS A 556 -36.79 5.78 35.05
CA LYS A 556 -37.73 6.46 35.93
C LYS A 556 -37.08 7.55 36.77
N GLU A 557 -35.92 7.27 37.33
CA GLU A 557 -35.15 8.22 38.17
C GLU A 557 -34.71 9.43 37.35
N LEU A 558 -34.15 9.20 36.16
CA LEU A 558 -33.65 10.27 35.30
C LEU A 558 -34.77 11.13 34.71
N MET A 559 -35.94 10.55 34.42
CA MET A 559 -37.13 11.31 34.02
C MET A 559 -37.64 12.18 35.17
N ALA A 560 -37.65 11.66 36.41
CA ALA A 560 -38.04 12.43 37.59
C ALA A 560 -37.06 13.57 37.94
N LEU A 561 -35.77 13.39 37.62
CA LEU A 561 -34.73 14.40 37.79
C LEU A 561 -34.96 15.62 36.89
N GLY A 562 -35.59 15.45 35.72
CA GLY A 562 -35.88 16.53 34.77
C GLY A 562 -34.64 17.14 34.13
N GLY A 563 -33.51 16.43 34.13
CA GLY A 563 -32.20 16.91 33.67
C GLY A 563 -31.93 16.72 32.18
N ILE A 564 -30.66 16.46 31.82
CA ILE A 564 -30.20 16.31 30.42
C ILE A 564 -30.91 15.11 29.76
N TYR A 565 -31.02 13.97 30.48
CA TYR A 565 -31.69 12.80 29.96
C TYR A 565 -33.16 13.08 29.63
N ALA A 566 -33.92 13.67 30.54
CA ALA A 566 -35.33 13.99 30.34
C ALA A 566 -35.54 14.94 29.14
N ASN A 567 -34.63 15.92 28.98
CA ASN A 567 -34.64 16.81 27.82
C ASN A 567 -34.40 16.05 26.52
N LEU A 568 -33.32 15.24 26.43
CA LEU A 568 -33.01 14.40 25.25
C LEU A 568 -34.18 13.48 24.91
N TYR A 569 -34.77 12.87 25.92
CA TYR A 569 -35.93 11.98 25.76
C TYR A 569 -37.15 12.72 25.19
N ASN A 570 -37.48 13.89 25.71
CA ASN A 570 -38.62 14.70 25.26
C ASN A 570 -38.39 15.27 23.83
N TYR A 571 -37.17 15.66 23.46
CA TYR A 571 -36.87 16.08 22.09
C TYR A 571 -37.09 14.96 21.08
N GLN A 572 -36.70 13.73 21.38
CA GLN A 572 -36.90 12.58 20.48
C GLN A 572 -38.36 12.16 20.33
N ILE A 573 -39.24 12.46 21.30
CA ILE A 573 -40.68 12.22 21.17
C ILE A 573 -41.35 13.24 20.24
N ILE A 574 -40.81 14.45 20.12
CA ILE A 574 -41.37 15.50 19.27
C ILE A 574 -41.07 15.24 17.78
N ASP A 575 -39.99 14.49 17.47
CA ASP A 575 -39.59 14.10 16.11
C ASP A 575 -40.25 12.79 15.61
N LEU A 576 -41.11 12.17 16.38
CA LEU A 576 -41.94 11.00 16.04
C LEU A 576 -43.40 11.39 15.81
#